data_db6f554d15295a3756df238f1dd48287
#
_entry.id   db6f554d15295a3756df238f1dd48287
#
_cell.length_a   1.000
_cell.length_b   1.000
_cell.length_c   1.000
_cell.angle_alpha   90.00
_cell.angle_beta   90.00
_cell.angle_gamma   90.00
#
_symmetry.space_group_name_H-M   'P 1'
#
loop_
_entity.id
_entity.type
_entity.pdbx_description
1 polymer ?
#
loop_
_entity_poly.entity_id
_entity_poly.type
_entity_poly.pdbx_seq_one_letter_code
_entity_poly.pdbx_strand_id
1 'polypeptide(L)'
;LVQRLEAAGIDLASVTDVVLTHMHMDHIGGLLVDGVRDRLRPDLRVHVAAAEAKFWESPDFSRVSMPPGFPDALRRTAKRFLNEYNGQLRPFETEYEVAPGVVVSRTGGHTPGHSVVRLESGGDRLMFGGDAVFLPGFECPGWHNGFDTEPEETVRVRVGLLRELAASRQPFAATHLHSAVG
;
A
#
# COMPACT_ATOMS: atom_id res chain seq x y z
N LEU A 1 6.67 1.31 12.49
CA LEU A 1 7.66 1.48 11.42
C LEU A 1 9.07 1.59 11.99
N VAL A 2 9.43 2.69 12.69
CA VAL A 2 10.78 3.02 13.16
C VAL A 2 11.42 1.86 13.93
N GLN A 3 10.78 1.38 15.01
CA GLN A 3 11.29 0.28 15.81
C GLN A 3 11.60 -1.00 15.01
N ARG A 4 10.80 -1.28 13.97
CA ARG A 4 11.02 -2.44 13.09
C ARG A 4 12.22 -2.25 12.18
N LEU A 5 12.42 -1.05 11.63
CA LEU A 5 13.58 -0.73 10.82
C LEU A 5 14.85 -0.75 11.66
N GLU A 6 14.84 -0.14 12.84
CA GLU A 6 15.97 -0.14 13.77
C GLU A 6 16.34 -1.56 14.22
N ALA A 7 15.35 -2.39 14.54
CA ALA A 7 15.59 -3.80 14.87
C ALA A 7 16.17 -4.60 13.70
N ALA A 8 15.90 -4.19 12.46
CA ALA A 8 16.50 -4.76 11.25
C ALA A 8 17.86 -4.12 10.88
N GLY A 9 18.38 -3.20 11.69
CA GLY A 9 19.63 -2.49 11.43
C GLY A 9 19.54 -1.47 10.29
N ILE A 10 18.33 -1.03 9.93
CA ILE A 10 18.11 -0.09 8.83
C ILE A 10 17.99 1.33 9.41
N ASP A 11 18.91 2.21 9.00
CA ASP A 11 18.83 3.63 9.33
C ASP A 11 17.81 4.33 8.42
N LEU A 12 16.92 5.13 9.00
CA LEU A 12 15.96 5.94 8.26
C LEU A 12 16.62 6.88 7.25
N ALA A 13 17.81 7.41 7.59
CA ALA A 13 18.58 8.26 6.70
C ALA A 13 19.11 7.53 5.44
N SER A 14 19.13 6.19 5.45
CA SER A 14 19.54 5.39 4.29
C SER A 14 18.41 5.10 3.31
N VAL A 15 17.15 5.34 3.70
CA VAL A 15 15.96 5.08 2.86
C VAL A 15 15.87 6.12 1.77
N THR A 16 15.98 5.72 0.52
CA THR A 16 15.92 6.60 -0.66
C THR A 16 14.54 6.66 -1.27
N ASP A 17 13.78 5.57 -1.15
CA ASP A 17 12.49 5.38 -1.79
C ASP A 17 11.50 4.72 -0.84
N VAL A 18 10.28 5.20 -0.84
CA VAL A 18 9.12 4.58 -0.21
C VAL A 18 8.09 4.31 -1.28
N VAL A 19 7.57 3.08 -1.32
CA VAL A 19 6.47 2.71 -2.22
C VAL A 19 5.22 2.52 -1.39
N LEU A 20 4.19 3.28 -1.69
CA LEU A 20 2.88 3.14 -1.05
C LEU A 20 1.98 2.26 -1.92
N THR A 21 1.41 1.22 -1.31
CA THR A 21 0.33 0.46 -1.95
C THR A 21 -0.93 1.31 -2.05
N HIS A 22 -1.23 2.05 -0.99
CA HIS A 22 -2.35 2.99 -0.90
C HIS A 22 -2.17 3.89 0.35
N MET A 23 -3.10 4.83 0.58
CA MET A 23 -2.92 5.86 1.60
C MET A 23 -3.91 5.73 2.78
N HIS A 24 -4.38 4.54 3.15
CA HIS A 24 -5.04 4.35 4.43
C HIS A 24 -4.08 4.67 5.59
N MET A 25 -4.65 5.04 6.74
CA MET A 25 -3.91 5.61 7.87
C MET A 25 -2.84 4.68 8.46
N ASP A 26 -3.05 3.39 8.41
CA ASP A 26 -2.12 2.36 8.89
C ASP A 26 -0.95 2.11 7.92
N HIS A 27 -1.07 2.53 6.66
CA HIS A 27 0.00 2.44 5.66
C HIS A 27 0.88 3.71 5.62
N ILE A 28 0.29 4.89 5.83
CA ILE A 28 1.04 6.16 5.81
C ILE A 28 1.36 6.70 7.20
N GLY A 29 0.65 6.27 8.25
CA GLY A 29 0.76 6.82 9.59
C GLY A 29 2.16 6.68 10.20
N GLY A 30 2.91 5.65 9.84
CA GLY A 30 4.27 5.48 10.29
C GLY A 30 5.24 6.58 9.84
N LEU A 31 4.94 7.25 8.72
CA LEU A 31 5.69 8.40 8.21
C LEU A 31 5.29 9.72 8.91
N LEU A 32 4.13 9.74 9.56
CA LEU A 32 3.58 10.90 10.25
C LEU A 32 3.87 10.91 11.76
N VAL A 33 4.64 9.93 12.26
CA VAL A 33 5.10 9.93 13.66
C VAL A 33 6.09 11.07 13.86
N ASP A 34 5.92 11.80 14.96
CA ASP A 34 6.76 12.96 15.28
C ASP A 34 8.25 12.60 15.25
N GLY A 35 9.04 13.45 14.62
CA GLY A 35 10.48 13.28 14.43
C GLY A 35 10.92 12.27 13.35
N VAL A 36 10.00 11.49 12.77
CA VAL A 36 10.36 10.53 11.68
C VAL A 36 10.80 11.28 10.44
N ARG A 37 10.09 12.33 10.05
CA ARG A 37 10.42 13.12 8.87
C ARG A 37 11.81 13.75 8.94
N ASP A 38 12.22 14.22 10.11
CA ASP A 38 13.52 14.86 10.32
C ASP A 38 14.69 13.86 10.24
N ARG A 39 14.40 12.57 10.38
CA ARG A 39 15.38 11.48 10.25
C ARG A 39 15.46 10.90 8.85
N LEU A 40 14.46 11.17 8.01
CA LEU A 40 14.44 10.76 6.61
C LEU A 40 15.31 11.71 5.76
N ARG A 41 15.76 11.21 4.63
CA ARG A 41 16.51 12.02 3.66
C ARG A 41 15.63 13.17 3.11
N PRO A 42 16.19 14.37 2.88
CA PRO A 42 15.45 15.47 2.26
C PRO A 42 15.08 15.19 0.80
N ASP A 43 15.83 14.32 0.11
CA ASP A 43 15.62 13.87 -1.26
C ASP A 43 14.85 12.53 -1.37
N LEU A 44 14.21 12.09 -0.27
CA LEU A 44 13.33 10.92 -0.26
C LEU A 44 12.30 11.01 -1.38
N ARG A 45 12.06 9.90 -2.08
CA ARG A 45 11.00 9.76 -3.07
C ARG A 45 9.89 8.87 -2.52
N VAL A 46 8.65 9.32 -2.64
CA VAL A 46 7.47 8.56 -2.21
C VAL A 46 6.63 8.23 -3.45
N HIS A 47 6.70 6.98 -3.88
CA HIS A 47 5.99 6.50 -5.06
C HIS A 47 4.57 6.10 -4.69
N VAL A 48 3.60 6.66 -5.41
CA VAL A 48 2.17 6.42 -5.19
C VAL A 48 1.43 6.50 -6.52
N ALA A 49 0.38 5.70 -6.72
CA ALA A 49 -0.42 5.84 -7.93
C ALA A 49 -1.07 7.23 -8.00
N ALA A 50 -1.05 7.88 -9.18
CA ALA A 50 -1.67 9.19 -9.37
C ALA A 50 -3.16 9.18 -9.01
N ALA A 51 -3.86 8.08 -9.32
CA ALA A 51 -5.25 7.89 -8.94
C ALA A 51 -5.45 7.84 -7.42
N GLU A 52 -4.46 7.33 -6.66
CA GLU A 52 -4.49 7.32 -5.20
C GLU A 52 -4.37 8.73 -4.65
N ALA A 53 -3.33 9.46 -5.05
CA ALA A 53 -3.12 10.83 -4.61
C ALA A 53 -4.34 11.70 -4.92
N LYS A 54 -4.90 11.58 -6.12
CA LYS A 54 -6.10 12.31 -6.55
C LYS A 54 -7.33 11.95 -5.74
N PHE A 55 -7.55 10.67 -5.44
CA PHE A 55 -8.69 10.22 -4.64
C PHE A 55 -8.68 10.89 -3.26
N TRP A 56 -7.52 10.95 -2.60
CA TRP A 56 -7.40 11.49 -1.26
C TRP A 56 -7.48 13.03 -1.17
N GLU A 57 -7.47 13.74 -2.28
CA GLU A 57 -7.80 15.18 -2.30
C GLU A 57 -9.27 15.43 -1.91
N SER A 58 -10.18 14.52 -2.33
CA SER A 58 -11.62 14.57 -2.00
C SER A 58 -12.22 13.17 -1.99
N PRO A 59 -11.93 12.35 -0.98
CA PRO A 59 -12.31 10.94 -0.98
C PRO A 59 -13.83 10.75 -0.80
N ASP A 60 -14.42 9.94 -1.68
CA ASP A 60 -15.80 9.48 -1.58
C ASP A 60 -15.85 8.14 -0.84
N PHE A 61 -16.51 8.15 0.31
CA PHE A 61 -16.73 6.97 1.13
C PHE A 61 -18.20 6.49 1.12
N SER A 62 -18.96 6.86 0.09
CA SER A 62 -20.40 6.51 -0.01
C SER A 62 -20.64 4.99 -0.10
N ARG A 63 -19.65 4.24 -0.56
CA ARG A 63 -19.73 2.77 -0.76
C ARG A 63 -19.05 1.95 0.34
N VAL A 64 -18.42 2.58 1.32
CA VAL A 64 -17.72 1.88 2.39
C VAL A 64 -18.62 1.68 3.61
N SER A 65 -18.31 0.64 4.40
CA SER A 65 -18.99 0.32 5.65
C SER A 65 -18.01 0.40 6.82
N MET A 66 -17.55 1.61 7.09
CA MET A 66 -16.58 1.88 8.16
C MET A 66 -17.27 2.24 9.48
N PRO A 67 -16.63 1.97 10.63
CA PRO A 67 -17.11 2.46 11.91
C PRO A 67 -17.23 4.00 11.96
N PRO A 68 -18.15 4.56 12.77
CA PRO A 68 -18.30 6.00 12.90
C PRO A 68 -16.98 6.70 13.27
N GLY A 69 -16.69 7.82 12.61
CA GLY A 69 -15.47 8.62 12.82
C GLY A 69 -14.25 8.15 12.03
N PHE A 70 -14.23 6.91 11.49
CA PHE A 70 -13.13 6.44 10.65
C PHE A 70 -12.97 7.26 9.36
N PRO A 71 -14.03 7.56 8.58
CA PRO A 71 -13.89 8.37 7.37
C PRO A 71 -13.21 9.71 7.62
N ASP A 72 -13.54 10.38 8.72
CA ASP A 72 -12.93 11.66 9.07
C ASP A 72 -11.48 11.52 9.54
N ALA A 73 -11.16 10.45 10.26
CA ALA A 73 -9.78 10.14 10.65
C ALA A 73 -8.91 9.89 9.42
N LEU A 74 -9.41 9.09 8.47
CA LEU A 74 -8.72 8.81 7.20
C LEU A 74 -8.48 10.09 6.39
N ARG A 75 -9.52 10.94 6.24
CA ARG A 75 -9.38 12.23 5.54
C ARG A 75 -8.32 13.12 6.19
N ARG A 76 -8.35 13.27 7.51
CA ARG A 76 -7.36 14.10 8.23
C ARG A 76 -5.94 13.56 8.06
N THR A 77 -5.75 12.26 8.19
CA THR A 77 -4.44 11.63 8.07
C THR A 77 -3.89 11.76 6.67
N ALA A 78 -4.68 11.46 5.64
CA ALA A 78 -4.27 11.59 4.25
C ALA A 78 -3.97 13.05 3.88
N LYS A 79 -4.81 14.00 4.32
CA LYS A 79 -4.57 15.43 4.09
C LYS A 79 -3.27 15.89 4.73
N ARG A 80 -3.00 15.47 5.98
CA ARG A 80 -1.73 15.75 6.65
C ARG A 80 -0.56 15.20 5.85
N PHE A 81 -0.65 13.95 5.43
CA PHE A 81 0.40 13.29 4.64
C PHE A 81 0.66 14.02 3.32
N LEU A 82 -0.37 14.31 2.54
CA LEU A 82 -0.24 15.04 1.28
C LEU A 82 0.41 16.42 1.49
N ASN A 83 0.07 17.12 2.57
CA ASN A 83 0.68 18.41 2.87
C ASN A 83 2.16 18.28 3.25
N GLU A 84 2.51 17.29 4.09
CA GLU A 84 3.87 17.13 4.59
C GLU A 84 4.83 16.56 3.54
N TYR A 85 4.35 15.68 2.65
CA TYR A 85 5.17 14.96 1.67
C TYR A 85 4.97 15.40 0.22
N ASN A 86 4.23 16.47 -0.05
CA ASN A 86 3.91 16.93 -1.42
C ASN A 86 5.15 17.04 -2.32
N GLY A 87 6.25 17.58 -1.82
CA GLY A 87 7.51 17.72 -2.59
C GLY A 87 8.23 16.40 -2.88
N GLN A 88 7.98 15.38 -2.10
CA GLN A 88 8.58 14.04 -2.22
C GLN A 88 7.76 13.08 -3.07
N LEU A 89 6.48 13.39 -3.34
CA LEU A 89 5.60 12.49 -4.11
C LEU A 89 6.11 12.28 -5.53
N ARG A 90 6.07 11.03 -5.98
CA ARG A 90 6.38 10.59 -7.34
C ARG A 90 5.20 9.77 -7.85
N PRO A 91 4.15 10.45 -8.35
CA PRO A 91 2.97 9.76 -8.84
C PRO A 91 3.27 9.00 -10.14
N PHE A 92 2.66 7.80 -10.27
CA PHE A 92 2.72 6.99 -11.48
C PHE A 92 1.30 6.59 -11.95
N GLU A 93 1.11 6.31 -13.23
CA GLU A 93 -0.23 6.04 -13.78
C GLU A 93 -0.65 4.58 -13.62
N THR A 94 0.11 3.63 -14.15
CA THR A 94 -0.27 2.21 -14.20
C THR A 94 0.80 1.29 -13.62
N GLU A 95 1.98 1.33 -14.18
CA GLU A 95 3.12 0.51 -13.78
C GLU A 95 4.40 1.33 -13.85
N TYR A 96 5.30 1.07 -12.92
CA TYR A 96 6.55 1.80 -12.82
C TYR A 96 7.63 0.95 -12.14
N GLU A 97 8.83 0.91 -12.71
CA GLU A 97 10.01 0.33 -12.07
C GLU A 97 10.69 1.38 -11.18
N VAL A 98 10.57 1.20 -9.87
CA VAL A 98 11.11 2.12 -8.86
C VAL A 98 12.63 2.00 -8.77
N ALA A 99 13.12 0.77 -8.83
CA ALA A 99 14.53 0.40 -8.84
C ALA A 99 14.68 -0.95 -9.57
N PRO A 100 15.88 -1.35 -10.02
CA PRO A 100 16.06 -2.63 -10.69
C PRO A 100 15.44 -3.79 -9.91
N GLY A 101 14.47 -4.46 -10.54
CA GLY A 101 13.73 -5.57 -9.95
C GLY A 101 12.65 -5.18 -8.93
N VAL A 102 12.30 -3.89 -8.79
CA VAL A 102 11.22 -3.40 -7.92
C VAL A 102 10.17 -2.71 -8.79
N VAL A 103 9.11 -3.42 -9.14
CA VAL A 103 8.04 -2.92 -9.99
C VAL A 103 6.77 -2.73 -9.18
N VAL A 104 6.21 -1.53 -9.20
CA VAL A 104 4.89 -1.22 -8.62
C VAL A 104 3.85 -1.15 -9.72
N SER A 105 2.71 -1.83 -9.52
CA SER A 105 1.62 -1.85 -10.50
C SER A 105 0.31 -1.50 -9.82
N ARG A 106 -0.40 -0.50 -10.35
CA ARG A 106 -1.72 -0.13 -9.88
C ARG A 106 -2.73 -1.23 -10.17
N THR A 107 -3.51 -1.61 -9.15
CA THR A 107 -4.60 -2.59 -9.24
C THR A 107 -5.97 -1.95 -9.16
N GLY A 108 -6.10 -0.87 -8.36
CA GLY A 108 -7.38 -0.33 -7.97
C GLY A 108 -8.12 -1.23 -6.97
N GLY A 109 -9.41 -1.00 -6.81
CA GLY A 109 -10.32 -1.80 -6.00
C GLY A 109 -10.41 -1.32 -4.55
N HIS A 110 -9.52 -1.80 -3.68
CA HIS A 110 -9.51 -1.43 -2.26
C HIS A 110 -9.52 0.10 -2.07
N THR A 111 -8.66 0.78 -2.81
CA THR A 111 -8.77 2.21 -3.14
C THR A 111 -8.57 2.38 -4.64
N PRO A 112 -8.95 3.52 -5.25
CA PRO A 112 -8.82 3.72 -6.71
C PRO A 112 -7.38 3.63 -7.23
N GLY A 113 -6.41 3.94 -6.38
CA GLY A 113 -4.99 3.85 -6.73
C GLY A 113 -4.24 2.73 -6.01
N HIS A 114 -4.96 1.79 -5.34
CA HIS A 114 -4.30 0.65 -4.71
C HIS A 114 -3.34 -0.03 -5.69
N SER A 115 -2.19 -0.47 -5.18
CA SER A 115 -1.10 -1.02 -5.98
C SER A 115 -0.48 -2.22 -5.30
N VAL A 116 0.10 -3.11 -6.09
CA VAL A 116 0.94 -4.22 -5.62
C VAL A 116 2.39 -3.98 -6.02
N VAL A 117 3.32 -4.58 -5.30
CA VAL A 117 4.76 -4.50 -5.60
C VAL A 117 5.28 -5.88 -5.95
N ARG A 118 5.95 -5.98 -7.08
CA ARG A 118 6.68 -7.18 -7.50
C ARG A 118 8.16 -6.96 -7.29
N LEU A 119 8.78 -7.91 -6.62
CA LEU A 119 10.21 -7.91 -6.35
C LEU A 119 10.85 -9.08 -7.08
N GLU A 120 11.98 -8.82 -7.76
CA GLU A 120 12.77 -9.85 -8.42
C GLU A 120 14.26 -9.59 -8.17
N SER A 121 14.99 -10.59 -7.71
CA SER A 121 16.42 -10.53 -7.48
C SER A 121 17.05 -11.91 -7.59
N GLY A 122 18.08 -12.06 -8.43
CA GLY A 122 18.83 -13.32 -8.56
C GLY A 122 18.01 -14.53 -9.00
N GLY A 123 16.86 -14.32 -9.63
CA GLY A 123 15.90 -15.38 -10.02
C GLY A 123 14.82 -15.66 -8.97
N ASP A 124 14.94 -15.13 -7.75
CA ASP A 124 13.88 -15.17 -6.75
C ASP A 124 12.85 -14.09 -7.00
N ARG A 125 11.59 -14.38 -6.66
CA ARG A 125 10.44 -13.48 -6.84
C ARG A 125 9.62 -13.41 -5.57
N LEU A 126 9.05 -12.24 -5.31
CA LEU A 126 8.08 -12.01 -4.23
C LEU A 126 7.03 -11.01 -4.72
N MET A 127 5.76 -11.25 -4.46
CA MET A 127 4.72 -10.25 -4.62
C MET A 127 4.30 -9.73 -3.25
N PHE A 128 4.26 -8.40 -3.09
CA PHE A 128 3.64 -7.73 -1.94
C PHE A 128 2.30 -7.16 -2.36
N GLY A 129 1.22 -7.67 -1.77
CA GLY A 129 -0.15 -7.45 -2.23
C GLY A 129 -0.89 -6.29 -1.55
N GLY A 130 -0.28 -5.62 -0.57
CA GLY A 130 -0.99 -4.60 0.21
C GLY A 130 -2.29 -5.15 0.79
N ASP A 131 -3.40 -4.47 0.56
CA ASP A 131 -4.74 -4.82 1.04
C ASP A 131 -5.65 -5.45 -0.03
N ALA A 132 -5.09 -5.82 -1.19
CA ALA A 132 -5.86 -6.54 -2.21
C ALA A 132 -6.36 -7.90 -1.71
N VAL A 133 -5.59 -8.55 -0.82
CA VAL A 133 -5.93 -9.85 -0.23
C VAL A 133 -5.80 -9.76 1.29
N PHE A 134 -6.87 -10.08 2.01
CA PHE A 134 -6.91 -10.23 3.47
C PHE A 134 -7.16 -11.69 3.84
N LEU A 135 -6.89 -12.09 5.08
CA LEU A 135 -6.88 -13.50 5.46
C LEU A 135 -8.16 -14.28 5.08
N PRO A 136 -9.40 -13.82 5.39
CA PRO A 136 -10.61 -14.48 4.93
C PRO A 136 -10.78 -14.50 3.41
N GLY A 137 -10.13 -13.59 2.68
CA GLY A 137 -10.19 -13.49 1.23
C GLY A 137 -9.49 -14.63 0.49
N PHE A 138 -8.68 -15.46 1.16
CA PHE A 138 -8.14 -16.69 0.58
C PHE A 138 -9.20 -17.78 0.47
N GLU A 139 -10.05 -17.92 1.49
CA GLU A 139 -11.13 -18.91 1.51
C GLU A 139 -12.37 -18.40 0.79
N CYS A 140 -12.67 -17.12 0.94
CA CYS A 140 -13.85 -16.46 0.41
C CYS A 140 -13.47 -15.25 -0.46
N PRO A 141 -12.85 -15.43 -1.64
CA PRO A 141 -12.33 -14.32 -2.43
C PRO A 141 -13.39 -13.35 -2.93
N GLY A 142 -14.65 -13.75 -2.94
CA GLY A 142 -15.80 -12.90 -3.26
C GLY A 142 -16.31 -12.01 -2.12
N TRP A 143 -15.76 -12.11 -0.92
CA TRP A 143 -16.19 -11.27 0.19
C TRP A 143 -15.64 -9.84 0.06
N HIS A 144 -16.47 -8.88 0.49
CA HIS A 144 -16.09 -7.48 0.55
C HIS A 144 -15.47 -7.16 1.92
N ASN A 145 -14.48 -6.26 1.92
CA ASN A 145 -13.99 -5.63 3.13
C ASN A 145 -14.75 -4.30 3.30
N GLY A 146 -15.10 -3.93 4.53
CA GLY A 146 -15.81 -2.67 4.82
C GLY A 146 -15.04 -1.40 4.44
N PHE A 147 -13.75 -1.53 4.14
CA PHE A 147 -12.88 -0.43 3.69
C PHE A 147 -12.70 -0.39 2.17
N ASP A 148 -13.26 -1.35 1.43
CA ASP A 148 -13.16 -1.36 -0.04
C ASP A 148 -13.99 -0.21 -0.64
N THR A 149 -13.33 0.74 -1.31
CA THR A 149 -14.02 1.87 -1.96
C THR A 149 -14.71 1.46 -3.25
N GLU A 150 -14.19 0.44 -3.92
CA GLU A 150 -14.73 -0.16 -5.15
C GLU A 150 -14.89 -1.69 -4.96
N PRO A 151 -15.89 -2.14 -4.17
CA PRO A 151 -15.96 -3.54 -3.69
C PRO A 151 -15.94 -4.59 -4.80
N GLU A 152 -16.64 -4.38 -5.92
CA GLU A 152 -16.69 -5.33 -7.04
C GLU A 152 -15.34 -5.40 -7.76
N GLU A 153 -14.64 -4.24 -7.88
CA GLU A 153 -13.30 -4.18 -8.43
C GLU A 153 -12.31 -4.90 -7.52
N THR A 154 -12.42 -4.69 -6.19
CA THR A 154 -11.55 -5.38 -5.22
C THR A 154 -11.67 -6.90 -5.36
N VAL A 155 -12.89 -7.43 -5.50
CA VAL A 155 -13.12 -8.87 -5.72
C VAL A 155 -12.45 -9.33 -7.01
N ARG A 156 -12.62 -8.58 -8.10
CA ARG A 156 -12.02 -8.92 -9.40
C ARG A 156 -10.49 -8.95 -9.33
N VAL A 157 -9.88 -7.93 -8.72
CA VAL A 157 -8.45 -7.82 -8.49
C VAL A 157 -7.96 -8.99 -7.63
N ARG A 158 -8.61 -9.26 -6.50
CA ARG A 158 -8.25 -10.35 -5.58
C ARG A 158 -8.27 -11.70 -6.28
N VAL A 159 -9.36 -12.01 -6.98
CA VAL A 159 -9.47 -13.28 -7.72
C VAL A 159 -8.38 -13.39 -8.80
N GLY A 160 -8.08 -12.30 -9.51
CA GLY A 160 -7.00 -12.26 -10.49
C GLY A 160 -5.63 -12.55 -9.87
N LEU A 161 -5.30 -11.86 -8.78
CA LEU A 161 -4.04 -12.05 -8.06
C LEU A 161 -3.89 -13.46 -7.49
N LEU A 162 -4.94 -14.01 -6.88
CA LEU A 162 -4.90 -15.39 -6.35
C LEU A 162 -4.69 -16.43 -7.44
N ARG A 163 -5.27 -16.24 -8.63
CA ARG A 163 -5.02 -17.11 -9.80
C ARG A 163 -3.58 -16.97 -10.30
N GLU A 164 -3.05 -15.76 -10.41
CA GLU A 164 -1.67 -15.51 -10.79
C GLU A 164 -0.70 -16.18 -9.82
N LEU A 165 -0.91 -16.02 -8.51
CA LEU A 165 -0.10 -16.63 -7.46
C LEU A 165 -0.14 -18.16 -7.50
N ALA A 166 -1.33 -18.74 -7.69
CA ALA A 166 -1.50 -20.17 -7.80
C ALA A 166 -0.78 -20.74 -9.04
N ALA A 167 -0.80 -20.03 -10.16
CA ALA A 167 -0.13 -20.46 -11.40
C ALA A 167 1.40 -20.30 -11.32
N SER A 168 1.89 -19.18 -10.78
CA SER A 168 3.32 -18.86 -10.69
C SER A 168 4.02 -19.54 -9.53
N ARG A 169 3.27 -19.91 -8.47
CA ARG A 169 3.80 -20.42 -7.19
C ARG A 169 4.85 -19.49 -6.54
N GLN A 170 4.82 -18.20 -6.88
CA GLN A 170 5.74 -17.24 -6.26
C GLN A 170 5.32 -16.95 -4.81
N PRO A 171 6.26 -16.67 -3.91
CA PRO A 171 5.99 -16.20 -2.57
C PRO A 171 5.11 -14.94 -2.58
N PHE A 172 4.24 -14.84 -1.58
CA PHE A 172 3.31 -13.73 -1.42
C PHE A 172 3.37 -13.18 0.01
N ALA A 173 3.45 -11.87 0.13
CA ALA A 173 3.29 -11.15 1.39
C ALA A 173 2.21 -10.09 1.21
N ALA A 174 1.46 -9.82 2.26
CA ALA A 174 0.45 -8.75 2.26
C ALA A 174 0.29 -8.21 3.69
N THR A 175 -0.30 -7.04 3.80
CA THR A 175 -0.73 -6.49 5.09
C THR A 175 -1.88 -7.31 5.65
N HIS A 176 -2.08 -7.25 6.97
CA HIS A 176 -3.15 -7.96 7.68
C HIS A 176 -3.17 -9.49 7.50
N LEU A 177 -2.07 -10.06 7.01
CA LEU A 177 -1.84 -11.50 7.09
C LEU A 177 -1.05 -11.80 8.36
N HIS A 178 -1.45 -12.83 9.11
CA HIS A 178 -0.64 -13.31 10.20
C HIS A 178 0.64 -13.93 9.62
N SER A 179 1.82 -13.52 10.12
CA SER A 179 3.03 -14.27 9.86
C SER A 179 2.76 -15.71 10.30
N ALA A 180 3.01 -16.69 9.44
CA ALA A 180 3.08 -18.06 9.85
C ALA A 180 4.10 -18.10 11.00
N VAL A 181 3.59 -18.29 12.22
CA VAL A 181 4.42 -18.65 13.34
C VAL A 181 4.73 -20.10 13.06
N GLY A 182 5.92 -20.36 12.48
CA GLY A 182 6.43 -21.70 12.35
C GLY A 182 6.76 -22.27 13.72
#